data_3afe321999115ca26ae09ba5c34da356
#
_entry.id   3afe321999115ca26ae09ba5c34da356
#
_cell.length_a   1.000
_cell.length_b   1.000
_cell.length_c   1.000
_cell.angle_alpha   90.00
_cell.angle_beta   90.00
_cell.angle_gamma   90.00
#
_symmetry.space_group_name_H-M   'P 1'
#
loop_
_entity.id
_entity.type
_entity.pdbx_description
1 polymer ?
#
loop_
_entity_poly.entity_id
_entity_poly.type
_entity_poly.pdbx_seq_one_letter_code
_entity_poly.pdbx_strand_id
1 'polypeptide(L)'
;MRFESLVDQALVELRSGGLLREPDDGSARIGVAAAAERLGLAPLDASSNDYLGFAARSVSRETLAKPGAAASRLIYGSTVEHVQLESELANWVGLETGLFFSSTYAANLGLISALGVPGSVILSDSANHASLIDGSRLSKAEVRILPHLDLAALSEALKELRGARACWVVTESYFSMDGDGPDLAAMRALCDQHDACLIVDEAHAIGVFGPEGGGRCAEAGVKPDVLVGALGKAVGTHGGFVAGSRPLRTFLWNRARSFVFSTAPSPRLAELTRVHVQLTRDAEPLRAQLTSNAALLRGELRAAGLPIAPGSFGPIVSVILGQNERVLAAAQHLRERGILAQAIRPPTVPMGAARLRLTVKATFTAEEIVRLARAVKEACAS
;
A
#
# COMPACT_ATOMS: atom_id res chain seq x y z
N MET A 1 -18.98 -8.22 -33.05
CA MET A 1 -17.68 -7.48 -33.06
C MET A 1 -16.59 -8.51 -32.83
N ARG A 2 -15.50 -8.52 -33.60
CA ARG A 2 -14.38 -9.41 -33.35
C ARG A 2 -13.65 -8.95 -32.10
N PHE A 3 -13.06 -9.86 -31.34
CA PHE A 3 -12.35 -9.55 -30.08
C PHE A 3 -11.30 -8.45 -30.26
N GLU A 4 -10.47 -8.57 -31.30
CA GLU A 4 -9.44 -7.55 -31.63
C GLU A 4 -10.03 -6.15 -31.81
N SER A 5 -11.16 -6.04 -32.53
CA SER A 5 -11.84 -4.74 -32.76
C SER A 5 -12.33 -4.09 -31.46
N LEU A 6 -12.75 -4.90 -30.49
CA LEU A 6 -13.17 -4.40 -29.18
C LEU A 6 -11.97 -3.90 -28.36
N VAL A 7 -10.85 -4.63 -28.38
CA VAL A 7 -9.62 -4.24 -27.70
C VAL A 7 -9.03 -2.98 -28.33
N ASP A 8 -8.98 -2.91 -29.68
CA ASP A 8 -8.47 -1.75 -30.39
C ASP A 8 -9.28 -0.49 -30.09
N GLN A 9 -10.62 -0.61 -30.06
CA GLN A 9 -11.49 0.51 -29.68
C GLN A 9 -11.19 0.99 -28.26
N ALA A 10 -11.07 0.09 -27.29
CA ALA A 10 -10.74 0.43 -25.89
C ALA A 10 -9.37 1.11 -25.79
N LEU A 11 -8.36 0.65 -26.56
CA LEU A 11 -7.04 1.30 -26.59
C LEU A 11 -7.08 2.69 -27.20
N VAL A 12 -7.91 2.91 -28.23
CA VAL A 12 -8.13 4.25 -28.82
C VAL A 12 -8.77 5.19 -27.80
N GLU A 13 -9.78 4.73 -27.07
CA GLU A 13 -10.43 5.51 -26.00
C GLU A 13 -9.45 5.87 -24.88
N LEU A 14 -8.63 4.92 -24.41
CA LEU A 14 -7.58 5.17 -23.42
C LEU A 14 -6.55 6.19 -23.94
N ARG A 15 -6.16 6.09 -25.20
CA ARG A 15 -5.19 7.02 -25.79
C ARG A 15 -5.76 8.43 -25.94
N SER A 16 -6.98 8.56 -26.46
CA SER A 16 -7.63 9.85 -26.62
C SER A 16 -7.91 10.55 -25.28
N GLY A 17 -8.20 9.78 -24.22
CA GLY A 17 -8.38 10.29 -22.86
C GLY A 17 -7.08 10.59 -22.12
N GLY A 18 -5.88 10.38 -22.72
CA GLY A 18 -4.59 10.52 -22.03
C GLY A 18 -4.39 9.51 -20.89
N LEU A 19 -5.12 8.40 -20.92
CA LEU A 19 -5.13 7.36 -19.86
C LEU A 19 -4.31 6.13 -20.25
N LEU A 20 -3.92 5.99 -21.52
CA LEU A 20 -3.12 4.85 -21.96
C LEU A 20 -1.81 4.79 -21.18
N ARG A 21 -1.49 3.59 -20.71
CA ARG A 21 -0.21 3.25 -20.09
C ARG A 21 0.46 2.20 -20.94
N GLU A 22 1.65 2.52 -21.44
CA GLU A 22 2.45 1.53 -22.14
C GLU A 22 3.14 0.61 -21.13
N PRO A 23 3.29 -0.68 -21.45
CA PRO A 23 4.07 -1.60 -20.62
C PRO A 23 5.49 -1.08 -20.42
N ASP A 24 5.97 -1.09 -19.18
CA ASP A 24 7.37 -0.77 -18.88
C ASP A 24 8.21 -2.05 -18.93
N ASP A 25 9.08 -2.16 -19.92
CA ASP A 25 10.04 -3.24 -20.08
C ASP A 25 11.36 -3.00 -19.31
N GLY A 26 11.37 -2.00 -18.43
CA GLY A 26 12.56 -1.53 -17.72
C GLY A 26 13.29 -0.40 -18.44
N SER A 27 12.86 -0.01 -19.63
CA SER A 27 13.50 1.07 -20.43
C SER A 27 13.47 2.42 -19.71
N ALA A 28 12.42 2.70 -18.93
CA ALA A 28 12.35 3.91 -18.13
C ALA A 28 13.49 4.00 -17.10
N ARG A 29 13.82 2.91 -16.42
CA ARG A 29 14.94 2.85 -15.48
C ARG A 29 16.28 2.95 -16.17
N ILE A 30 16.45 2.28 -17.30
CA ILE A 30 17.66 2.36 -18.14
C ILE A 30 17.84 3.80 -18.63
N GLY A 31 16.80 4.45 -19.12
CA GLY A 31 16.83 5.83 -19.57
C GLY A 31 17.19 6.82 -18.45
N VAL A 32 16.66 6.62 -17.25
CA VAL A 32 17.01 7.41 -16.05
C VAL A 32 18.48 7.22 -15.66
N ALA A 33 18.98 5.99 -15.68
CA ALA A 33 20.38 5.70 -15.38
C ALA A 33 21.33 6.37 -16.41
N ALA A 34 21.03 6.24 -17.70
CA ALA A 34 21.82 6.89 -18.77
C ALA A 34 21.73 8.43 -18.69
N ALA A 35 20.60 8.99 -18.31
CA ALA A 35 20.47 10.44 -18.10
C ALA A 35 21.31 10.92 -16.91
N ALA A 36 21.29 10.20 -15.80
CA ALA A 36 22.10 10.50 -14.63
C ALA A 36 23.59 10.42 -14.94
N GLU A 37 24.03 9.39 -15.64
CA GLU A 37 25.43 9.21 -16.07
C GLU A 37 25.92 10.39 -16.91
N ARG A 38 25.13 10.85 -17.91
CA ARG A 38 25.48 12.04 -18.73
C ARG A 38 25.67 13.31 -17.90
N LEU A 39 25.00 13.40 -16.76
CA LEU A 39 25.10 14.54 -15.84
C LEU A 39 26.17 14.34 -14.75
N GLY A 40 26.88 13.22 -14.75
CA GLY A 40 27.84 12.88 -13.71
C GLY A 40 27.18 12.62 -12.34
N LEU A 41 25.94 12.16 -12.32
CA LEU A 41 25.12 11.95 -11.12
C LEU A 41 24.74 10.48 -10.96
N ALA A 42 24.40 10.07 -9.73
CA ALA A 42 23.74 8.80 -9.49
C ALA A 42 22.23 8.90 -9.85
N PRO A 43 21.64 7.82 -10.40
CA PRO A 43 20.20 7.77 -10.64
C PRO A 43 19.43 7.79 -9.31
N LEU A 44 18.29 8.50 -9.26
CA LEU A 44 17.45 8.62 -8.07
C LEU A 44 16.06 8.04 -8.33
N ASP A 45 15.68 6.98 -7.60
CA ASP A 45 14.37 6.35 -7.71
C ASP A 45 13.44 6.81 -6.59
N ALA A 46 12.67 7.84 -6.86
CA ALA A 46 11.61 8.38 -6.00
C ALA A 46 10.22 7.81 -6.35
N SER A 47 10.16 6.62 -6.97
CA SER A 47 8.91 5.94 -7.34
C SER A 47 8.64 4.65 -6.57
N SER A 48 9.68 4.01 -6.02
CA SER A 48 9.59 2.72 -5.34
C SER A 48 9.03 2.86 -3.92
N ASN A 49 8.21 1.90 -3.50
CA ASN A 49 7.72 1.78 -2.11
C ASN A 49 8.68 0.98 -1.20
N ASP A 50 9.90 0.75 -1.64
CA ASP A 50 10.97 0.16 -0.81
C ASP A 50 11.53 1.22 0.14
N TYR A 51 10.73 1.59 1.14
CA TYR A 51 11.00 2.73 2.05
C TYR A 51 12.30 2.61 2.82
N LEU A 52 12.68 1.38 3.21
CA LEU A 52 13.88 1.10 4.01
C LEU A 52 15.07 0.62 3.16
N GLY A 53 14.88 0.38 1.86
CA GLY A 53 15.92 -0.11 0.94
C GLY A 53 16.20 -1.62 1.06
N PHE A 54 15.27 -2.40 1.56
CA PHE A 54 15.48 -3.82 1.79
C PHE A 54 15.22 -4.71 0.57
N ALA A 55 14.49 -4.25 -0.44
CA ALA A 55 14.17 -5.06 -1.62
C ALA A 55 15.40 -5.48 -2.44
N ALA A 56 16.49 -4.69 -2.39
CA ALA A 56 17.76 -5.02 -3.03
C ALA A 56 18.76 -5.76 -2.11
N ARG A 57 18.41 -5.97 -0.84
CA ARG A 57 19.31 -6.56 0.14
C ARG A 57 19.41 -8.06 -0.05
N SER A 58 20.57 -8.54 -0.46
CA SER A 58 20.86 -9.97 -0.49
C SER A 58 21.00 -10.51 0.93
N VAL A 59 20.21 -11.53 1.26
CA VAL A 59 20.39 -12.32 2.47
C VAL A 59 20.92 -13.68 2.07
N SER A 60 22.23 -13.90 2.29
CA SER A 60 22.84 -15.20 2.07
C SER A 60 22.49 -16.10 3.25
N ARG A 61 21.63 -17.08 2.99
CA ARG A 61 21.30 -18.13 3.95
C ARG A 61 21.11 -19.45 3.20
N GLU A 62 21.81 -20.48 3.62
CA GLU A 62 21.47 -21.83 3.22
C GLU A 62 20.08 -22.15 3.76
N THR A 63 19.18 -22.56 2.86
CA THR A 63 17.82 -22.90 3.23
C THR A 63 17.49 -24.32 2.74
N LEU A 64 16.87 -25.09 3.62
CA LEU A 64 16.30 -26.40 3.28
C LEU A 64 14.85 -26.29 2.80
N ALA A 65 14.25 -25.09 2.87
CA ALA A 65 12.88 -24.87 2.44
C ALA A 65 12.71 -25.07 0.92
N LYS A 66 11.61 -25.72 0.57
CA LYS A 66 11.30 -26.04 -0.84
C LYS A 66 10.99 -24.77 -1.64
N PRO A 67 11.39 -24.71 -2.93
CA PRO A 67 11.10 -23.54 -3.77
C PRO A 67 9.61 -23.40 -4.14
N GLY A 68 8.82 -24.47 -4.09
CA GLY A 68 7.39 -24.47 -4.40
C GLY A 68 6.57 -25.29 -3.42
N ALA A 69 5.30 -24.91 -3.26
CA ALA A 69 4.36 -25.56 -2.35
C ALA A 69 3.51 -26.65 -3.02
N ALA A 70 3.45 -26.67 -4.35
CA ALA A 70 2.80 -27.66 -5.22
C ALA A 70 1.26 -27.76 -5.09
N ALA A 71 0.63 -27.14 -4.07
CA ALA A 71 -0.82 -27.15 -3.85
C ALA A 71 -1.26 -25.90 -3.08
N SER A 72 -2.58 -25.72 -2.94
CA SER A 72 -3.12 -24.67 -2.03
C SER A 72 -2.82 -25.00 -0.57
N ARG A 73 -2.84 -23.96 0.27
CA ARG A 73 -2.63 -24.09 1.73
C ARG A 73 -3.63 -25.05 2.38
N LEU A 74 -4.87 -25.03 1.91
CA LEU A 74 -5.94 -25.88 2.45
C LEU A 74 -5.69 -27.37 2.18
N ILE A 75 -5.15 -27.73 1.01
CA ILE A 75 -5.05 -29.13 0.58
C ILE A 75 -3.74 -29.77 1.07
N TYR A 76 -2.58 -29.22 0.64
CA TYR A 76 -1.27 -29.84 0.91
C TYR A 76 -0.12 -28.81 1.00
N GLY A 77 -0.31 -27.63 0.45
CA GLY A 77 0.74 -26.61 0.30
C GLY A 77 1.13 -25.88 1.60
N SER A 78 0.59 -26.28 2.77
CA SER A 78 0.96 -25.70 4.06
C SER A 78 2.22 -26.37 4.60
N THR A 79 3.21 -25.56 4.99
CA THR A 79 4.49 -26.04 5.55
C THR A 79 4.80 -25.32 6.86
N VAL A 80 5.82 -25.79 7.59
CA VAL A 80 6.24 -25.19 8.87
C VAL A 80 6.69 -23.74 8.71
N GLU A 81 7.34 -23.39 7.59
CA GLU A 81 7.82 -22.05 7.30
C GLU A 81 6.65 -21.05 7.21
N HIS A 82 5.55 -21.45 6.60
CA HIS A 82 4.33 -20.62 6.56
C HIS A 82 3.77 -20.39 7.96
N VAL A 83 3.65 -21.44 8.76
CA VAL A 83 3.07 -21.35 10.12
C VAL A 83 3.94 -20.47 11.02
N GLN A 84 5.27 -20.62 10.92
CA GLN A 84 6.22 -19.79 11.66
C GLN A 84 6.13 -18.32 11.25
N LEU A 85 6.08 -18.03 9.93
CA LEU A 85 5.90 -16.66 9.42
C LEU A 85 4.59 -16.05 9.94
N GLU A 86 3.48 -16.78 9.85
CA GLU A 86 2.17 -16.32 10.32
C GLU A 86 2.16 -15.99 11.81
N SER A 87 2.85 -16.80 12.62
CA SER A 87 2.99 -16.53 14.05
C SER A 87 3.84 -15.29 14.34
N GLU A 88 4.95 -15.11 13.62
CA GLU A 88 5.83 -13.94 13.78
C GLU A 88 5.13 -12.64 13.31
N LEU A 89 4.39 -12.69 12.22
CA LEU A 89 3.61 -11.55 11.73
C LEU A 89 2.51 -11.13 12.71
N ALA A 90 1.78 -12.11 13.27
CA ALA A 90 0.74 -11.85 14.26
C ALA A 90 1.33 -11.20 15.53
N ASN A 91 2.44 -11.77 16.04
CA ASN A 91 3.14 -11.23 17.19
C ASN A 91 3.67 -9.81 16.93
N TRP A 92 4.20 -9.55 15.74
CA TRP A 92 4.72 -8.22 15.37
C TRP A 92 3.66 -7.13 15.44
N VAL A 93 2.45 -7.42 14.97
CA VAL A 93 1.34 -6.46 14.97
C VAL A 93 0.43 -6.55 16.22
N GLY A 94 0.79 -7.37 17.21
CA GLY A 94 0.07 -7.48 18.48
C GLY A 94 -1.31 -8.13 18.38
N LEU A 95 -1.53 -8.99 17.37
CA LEU A 95 -2.77 -9.73 17.16
C LEU A 95 -2.58 -11.25 17.44
N GLU A 96 -3.70 -11.96 17.58
CA GLU A 96 -3.68 -13.35 18.09
C GLU A 96 -3.12 -14.34 17.06
N THR A 97 -3.45 -14.15 15.77
CA THR A 97 -3.04 -15.05 14.69
C THR A 97 -2.85 -14.28 13.37
N GLY A 98 -2.09 -14.90 12.45
CA GLY A 98 -1.91 -14.41 11.08
C GLY A 98 -2.27 -15.45 10.03
N LEU A 99 -2.46 -14.99 8.80
CA LEU A 99 -2.64 -15.82 7.62
C LEU A 99 -1.91 -15.18 6.43
N PHE A 100 -0.98 -15.92 5.81
CA PHE A 100 -0.10 -15.44 4.75
C PHE A 100 -0.70 -15.69 3.36
N PHE A 101 -0.78 -14.65 2.54
CA PHE A 101 -1.32 -14.63 1.17
C PHE A 101 -0.22 -14.33 0.13
N SER A 102 -0.49 -14.66 -1.11
CA SER A 102 0.42 -14.38 -2.25
C SER A 102 0.62 -12.89 -2.53
N SER A 103 -0.30 -12.04 -2.12
CA SER A 103 -0.21 -10.57 -2.19
C SER A 103 -1.17 -9.91 -1.21
N THR A 104 -0.94 -8.64 -0.89
CA THR A 104 -1.90 -7.83 -0.10
C THR A 104 -3.23 -7.67 -0.84
N TYR A 105 -3.18 -7.57 -2.18
CA TYR A 105 -4.39 -7.55 -3.00
C TYR A 105 -5.24 -8.81 -2.77
N ALA A 106 -4.62 -9.99 -2.84
CA ALA A 106 -5.29 -11.28 -2.59
C ALA A 106 -5.81 -11.39 -1.14
N ALA A 107 -5.07 -10.82 -0.17
CA ALA A 107 -5.48 -10.78 1.23
C ALA A 107 -6.76 -9.94 1.41
N ASN A 108 -6.77 -8.70 0.91
CA ASN A 108 -7.93 -7.80 0.96
C ASN A 108 -9.15 -8.40 0.26
N LEU A 109 -8.95 -8.88 -0.98
CA LEU A 109 -10.01 -9.50 -1.77
C LEU A 109 -10.65 -10.69 -1.03
N GLY A 110 -9.81 -11.60 -0.51
CA GLY A 110 -10.27 -12.79 0.22
C GLY A 110 -10.95 -12.45 1.53
N LEU A 111 -10.41 -11.51 2.29
CA LEU A 111 -10.93 -11.05 3.58
C LEU A 111 -12.32 -10.42 3.40
N ILE A 112 -12.39 -9.33 2.63
CA ILE A 112 -13.61 -8.51 2.52
C ILE A 112 -14.74 -9.29 1.86
N SER A 113 -14.46 -10.03 0.76
CA SER A 113 -15.49 -10.82 0.08
C SER A 113 -16.01 -11.98 0.93
N ALA A 114 -15.21 -12.51 1.86
CA ALA A 114 -15.65 -13.57 2.77
C ALA A 114 -16.49 -13.04 3.94
N LEU A 115 -16.14 -11.87 4.50
CA LEU A 115 -16.83 -11.26 5.63
C LEU A 115 -18.15 -10.59 5.23
N GLY A 116 -18.22 -10.03 4.03
CA GLY A 116 -19.41 -9.33 3.55
C GLY A 116 -20.54 -10.31 3.16
N VAL A 117 -21.37 -10.67 4.12
CA VAL A 117 -22.53 -11.57 3.96
C VAL A 117 -23.84 -10.78 3.82
N PRO A 118 -24.94 -11.40 3.33
CA PRO A 118 -26.25 -10.73 3.27
C PRO A 118 -26.68 -10.19 4.63
N GLY A 119 -27.12 -8.93 4.66
CA GLY A 119 -27.55 -8.21 5.87
C GLY A 119 -26.40 -7.59 6.68
N SER A 120 -25.14 -7.74 6.24
CA SER A 120 -24.03 -6.94 6.76
C SER A 120 -23.82 -5.66 5.94
N VAL A 121 -23.13 -4.67 6.52
CA VAL A 121 -22.81 -3.40 5.89
C VAL A 121 -21.29 -3.18 5.93
N ILE A 122 -20.73 -2.67 4.84
CA ILE A 122 -19.35 -2.20 4.75
C ILE A 122 -19.38 -0.69 4.62
N LEU A 123 -18.78 0.01 5.57
CA LEU A 123 -18.49 1.44 5.51
C LEU A 123 -17.06 1.61 5.02
N SER A 124 -16.90 2.07 3.79
CA SER A 124 -15.62 2.14 3.08
C SER A 124 -15.20 3.58 2.82
N ASP A 125 -13.98 3.97 3.19
CA ASP A 125 -13.42 5.26 2.79
C ASP A 125 -13.35 5.36 1.25
N SER A 126 -13.70 6.51 0.69
CA SER A 126 -13.74 6.76 -0.75
C SER A 126 -12.37 6.68 -1.44
N ALA A 127 -11.28 6.84 -0.70
CA ALA A 127 -9.91 6.74 -1.21
C ALA A 127 -9.26 5.38 -0.99
N ASN A 128 -10.00 4.39 -0.48
CA ASN A 128 -9.50 3.03 -0.26
C ASN A 128 -8.90 2.43 -1.53
N HIS A 129 -7.86 1.63 -1.34
CA HIS A 129 -7.17 0.91 -2.42
C HIS A 129 -8.12 0.00 -3.21
N ALA A 130 -7.83 -0.15 -4.51
CA ALA A 130 -8.64 -0.97 -5.43
C ALA A 130 -8.95 -2.37 -4.90
N SER A 131 -8.04 -3.01 -4.15
CA SER A 131 -8.27 -4.34 -3.58
C SER A 131 -9.36 -4.37 -2.50
N LEU A 132 -9.51 -3.30 -1.71
CA LEU A 132 -10.59 -3.14 -0.74
C LEU A 132 -11.92 -2.88 -1.45
N ILE A 133 -11.89 -2.03 -2.49
CA ILE A 133 -13.05 -1.75 -3.34
C ILE A 133 -13.54 -3.02 -4.04
N ASP A 134 -12.64 -3.78 -4.65
CA ASP A 134 -13.00 -5.01 -5.38
C ASP A 134 -13.48 -6.12 -4.42
N GLY A 135 -12.86 -6.23 -3.25
CA GLY A 135 -13.34 -7.11 -2.18
C GLY A 135 -14.76 -6.76 -1.73
N SER A 136 -15.04 -5.46 -1.58
CA SER A 136 -16.37 -4.95 -1.23
C SER A 136 -17.40 -5.24 -2.33
N ARG A 137 -17.06 -5.02 -3.60
CA ARG A 137 -17.92 -5.32 -4.76
C ARG A 137 -18.23 -6.82 -4.90
N LEU A 138 -17.28 -7.68 -4.61
CA LEU A 138 -17.45 -9.13 -4.66
C LEU A 138 -18.19 -9.69 -3.43
N SER A 139 -18.34 -8.90 -2.39
CA SER A 139 -19.10 -9.27 -1.19
C SER A 139 -20.61 -9.27 -1.46
N LYS A 140 -21.37 -9.79 -0.49
CA LYS A 140 -22.84 -9.70 -0.50
C LYS A 140 -23.37 -8.71 0.52
N ALA A 141 -22.49 -7.87 1.07
CA ALA A 141 -22.84 -6.79 1.98
C ALA A 141 -23.43 -5.59 1.23
N GLU A 142 -24.21 -4.79 1.90
CA GLU A 142 -24.46 -3.40 1.49
C GLU A 142 -23.15 -2.62 1.64
N VAL A 143 -22.74 -1.86 0.60
CA VAL A 143 -21.53 -1.05 0.63
C VAL A 143 -21.91 0.42 0.63
N ARG A 144 -21.49 1.15 1.67
CA ARG A 144 -21.63 2.60 1.78
C ARG A 144 -20.25 3.24 1.71
N ILE A 145 -20.06 4.12 0.74
CA ILE A 145 -18.82 4.86 0.55
C ILE A 145 -18.91 6.15 1.34
N LEU A 146 -17.97 6.35 2.26
CA LEU A 146 -17.88 7.56 3.07
C LEU A 146 -16.86 8.54 2.47
N PRO A 147 -17.08 9.86 2.63
CA PRO A 147 -16.07 10.85 2.27
C PRO A 147 -14.73 10.55 2.96
N HIS A 148 -13.65 10.83 2.25
CA HIS A 148 -12.29 10.54 2.71
C HIS A 148 -11.98 11.20 4.06
N LEU A 149 -11.53 10.39 5.04
CA LEU A 149 -11.14 10.79 6.40
C LEU A 149 -12.25 11.53 7.20
N ASP A 150 -13.52 11.38 6.82
CA ASP A 150 -14.64 12.08 7.45
C ASP A 150 -15.22 11.28 8.64
N LEU A 151 -14.72 11.60 9.85
CA LEU A 151 -15.23 10.99 11.09
C LEU A 151 -16.67 11.35 11.41
N ALA A 152 -17.16 12.54 10.97
CA ALA A 152 -18.54 12.93 11.20
C ALA A 152 -19.48 12.08 10.34
N ALA A 153 -19.16 11.89 9.06
CA ALA A 153 -19.90 10.98 8.18
C ALA A 153 -19.87 9.53 8.68
N LEU A 154 -18.74 9.06 9.22
CA LEU A 154 -18.65 7.74 9.85
C LEU A 154 -19.58 7.62 11.06
N SER A 155 -19.57 8.63 11.96
CA SER A 155 -20.42 8.66 13.15
C SER A 155 -21.90 8.62 12.79
N GLU A 156 -22.32 9.39 11.78
CA GLU A 156 -23.73 9.40 11.33
C GLU A 156 -24.13 8.05 10.71
N ALA A 157 -23.30 7.49 9.84
CA ALA A 157 -23.55 6.20 9.22
C ALA A 157 -23.69 5.08 10.27
N LEU A 158 -22.83 5.07 11.29
CA LEU A 158 -22.90 4.07 12.37
C LEU A 158 -24.17 4.19 13.22
N LYS A 159 -24.67 5.42 13.46
CA LYS A 159 -25.94 5.64 14.17
C LYS A 159 -27.15 5.07 13.43
N GLU A 160 -27.15 5.21 12.09
CA GLU A 160 -28.21 4.70 11.23
C GLU A 160 -28.26 3.16 11.16
N LEU A 161 -27.12 2.48 11.37
CA LEU A 161 -26.97 1.04 11.17
C LEU A 161 -27.29 0.19 12.40
N ARG A 162 -28.01 0.74 13.38
CA ARG A 162 -28.48 -0.03 14.54
C ARG A 162 -29.36 -1.19 14.10
N GLY A 163 -28.91 -2.42 14.38
CA GLY A 163 -29.61 -3.65 14.00
C GLY A 163 -29.11 -4.33 12.73
N ALA A 164 -28.08 -3.82 12.07
CA ALA A 164 -27.39 -4.57 11.04
C ALA A 164 -26.78 -5.87 11.62
N ARG A 165 -26.73 -6.92 10.80
CA ARG A 165 -26.15 -8.22 11.21
C ARG A 165 -24.67 -8.11 11.60
N ALA A 166 -23.92 -7.28 10.88
CA ALA A 166 -22.55 -6.89 11.18
C ALA A 166 -22.25 -5.58 10.43
N CYS A 167 -21.41 -4.74 11.02
CA CYS A 167 -20.90 -3.52 10.38
C CYS A 167 -19.37 -3.59 10.33
N TRP A 168 -18.80 -3.42 9.12
CA TRP A 168 -17.38 -3.43 8.86
C TRP A 168 -16.94 -2.02 8.44
N VAL A 169 -16.13 -1.36 9.27
CA VAL A 169 -15.47 -0.11 8.92
C VAL A 169 -14.14 -0.46 8.28
N VAL A 170 -13.94 -0.08 7.03
CA VAL A 170 -12.78 -0.46 6.21
C VAL A 170 -12.01 0.78 5.78
N THR A 171 -10.74 0.87 6.16
CA THR A 171 -9.86 2.01 5.85
C THR A 171 -8.41 1.57 5.67
N GLU A 172 -7.61 2.42 5.01
CA GLU A 172 -6.15 2.36 5.11
C GLU A 172 -5.69 3.22 6.29
N SER A 173 -4.63 2.82 6.97
CA SER A 173 -4.02 3.65 8.02
C SER A 173 -3.14 4.76 7.45
N TYR A 174 -2.62 4.55 6.24
CA TYR A 174 -1.76 5.46 5.50
C TYR A 174 -2.02 5.33 4.01
N PHE A 175 -2.70 6.32 3.43
CA PHE A 175 -3.17 6.27 2.05
C PHE A 175 -2.05 6.49 1.03
N SER A 176 -2.03 5.61 0.06
CA SER A 176 -0.92 5.49 -0.90
C SER A 176 -0.77 6.67 -1.87
N MET A 177 -1.85 7.41 -2.12
CA MET A 177 -1.86 8.50 -3.13
C MET A 177 -1.64 9.87 -2.53
N ASP A 178 -2.14 10.14 -1.33
CA ASP A 178 -2.06 11.44 -0.66
C ASP A 178 -0.98 11.47 0.42
N GLY A 179 -0.61 10.32 0.97
CA GLY A 179 0.34 10.23 2.07
C GLY A 179 -0.24 10.80 3.37
N ASP A 180 -1.53 10.62 3.57
CA ASP A 180 -2.29 11.01 4.75
C ASP A 180 -2.90 9.77 5.43
N GLY A 181 -3.73 9.97 6.44
CA GLY A 181 -4.38 8.86 7.13
C GLY A 181 -5.32 9.31 8.24
N PRO A 182 -6.21 8.42 8.69
CA PRO A 182 -7.24 8.71 9.67
C PRO A 182 -6.71 8.91 11.10
N ASP A 183 -7.52 9.52 11.94
CA ASP A 183 -7.42 9.39 13.39
C ASP A 183 -7.95 8.00 13.79
N LEU A 184 -7.03 7.04 13.90
CA LEU A 184 -7.36 5.66 14.22
C LEU A 184 -7.95 5.50 15.63
N ALA A 185 -7.55 6.35 16.59
CA ALA A 185 -8.07 6.30 17.95
C ALA A 185 -9.56 6.72 17.99
N ALA A 186 -9.88 7.81 17.29
CA ALA A 186 -11.27 8.26 17.16
C ALA A 186 -12.13 7.24 16.39
N MET A 187 -11.59 6.65 15.30
CA MET A 187 -12.30 5.59 14.56
C MET A 187 -12.57 4.36 15.43
N ARG A 188 -11.57 3.90 16.21
CA ARG A 188 -11.73 2.76 17.12
C ARG A 188 -12.83 3.05 18.15
N ALA A 189 -12.80 4.25 18.77
CA ALA A 189 -13.81 4.64 19.76
C ALA A 189 -15.22 4.67 19.16
N LEU A 190 -15.41 5.14 17.94
CA LEU A 190 -16.68 5.09 17.23
C LEU A 190 -17.13 3.65 16.95
N CYS A 191 -16.22 2.80 16.49
CA CYS A 191 -16.52 1.39 16.25
C CYS A 191 -16.94 0.68 17.55
N ASP A 192 -16.25 0.91 18.67
CA ASP A 192 -16.58 0.33 19.97
C ASP A 192 -17.97 0.81 20.48
N GLN A 193 -18.26 2.09 20.29
CA GLN A 193 -19.56 2.68 20.69
C GLN A 193 -20.75 2.06 19.94
N HIS A 194 -20.52 1.61 18.71
CA HIS A 194 -21.58 1.11 17.82
C HIS A 194 -21.50 -0.39 17.51
N ASP A 195 -20.68 -1.15 18.23
CA ASP A 195 -20.44 -2.59 18.01
C ASP A 195 -20.07 -2.91 16.55
N ALA A 196 -19.25 -2.04 15.94
CA ALA A 196 -18.74 -2.19 14.59
C ALA A 196 -17.29 -2.72 14.61
N CYS A 197 -16.93 -3.53 13.62
CA CYS A 197 -15.59 -4.07 13.47
C CYS A 197 -14.73 -3.14 12.63
N LEU A 198 -13.51 -2.86 13.09
CA LEU A 198 -12.51 -2.05 12.40
C LEU A 198 -11.51 -2.93 11.64
N ILE A 199 -11.49 -2.79 10.31
CA ILE A 199 -10.54 -3.43 9.40
C ILE A 199 -9.58 -2.36 8.88
N VAL A 200 -8.28 -2.52 9.16
CA VAL A 200 -7.26 -1.55 8.77
C VAL A 200 -6.23 -2.17 7.84
N ASP A 201 -6.08 -1.59 6.64
CA ASP A 201 -4.99 -1.90 5.73
C ASP A 201 -3.76 -1.05 6.10
N GLU A 202 -2.72 -1.71 6.57
CA GLU A 202 -1.43 -1.15 6.97
C GLU A 202 -0.34 -1.31 5.89
N ALA A 203 -0.73 -1.59 4.64
CA ALA A 203 0.21 -1.95 3.57
C ALA A 203 1.32 -0.92 3.35
N HIS A 204 1.06 0.36 3.56
CA HIS A 204 2.03 1.43 3.45
C HIS A 204 2.63 1.87 4.80
N ALA A 205 2.12 1.34 5.91
CA ALA A 205 2.53 1.74 7.25
C ALA A 205 3.41 0.70 7.96
N ILE A 206 3.19 -0.59 7.72
CA ILE A 206 4.04 -1.67 8.24
C ILE A 206 5.49 -1.46 7.81
N GLY A 207 6.41 -1.54 8.77
CA GLY A 207 7.85 -1.28 8.61
C GLY A 207 8.24 0.18 8.68
N VAL A 208 7.28 1.11 8.56
CA VAL A 208 7.51 2.56 8.47
C VAL A 208 7.18 3.29 9.77
N PHE A 209 6.02 3.01 10.36
CA PHE A 209 5.50 3.72 11.53
C PHE A 209 5.43 2.82 12.76
N GLY A 210 5.40 3.46 13.92
CA GLY A 210 5.18 2.82 15.20
C GLY A 210 6.39 2.06 15.74
N PRO A 211 6.28 1.57 16.98
CA PRO A 211 7.33 0.78 17.62
C PRO A 211 7.70 -0.45 16.77
N GLU A 212 8.98 -0.70 16.60
CA GLU A 212 9.51 -1.80 15.75
C GLU A 212 8.97 -1.80 14.30
N GLY A 213 8.38 -0.69 13.83
CA GLY A 213 7.70 -0.64 12.53
C GLY A 213 6.38 -1.39 12.49
N GLY A 214 5.70 -1.55 13.62
CA GLY A 214 4.43 -2.28 13.74
C GLY A 214 3.23 -1.61 13.07
N GLY A 215 3.42 -0.46 12.43
CA GLY A 215 2.41 0.27 11.69
C GLY A 215 1.75 1.39 12.49
N ARG A 216 0.80 2.06 11.85
CA ARG A 216 0.08 3.21 12.43
C ARG A 216 -0.89 2.81 13.56
N CYS A 217 -1.45 1.62 13.50
CA CYS A 217 -2.24 1.09 14.62
C CYS A 217 -1.39 0.95 15.88
N ALA A 218 -0.17 0.41 15.75
CA ALA A 218 0.77 0.31 16.86
C ALA A 218 1.23 1.69 17.35
N GLU A 219 1.48 2.64 16.44
CA GLU A 219 1.83 4.03 16.77
C GLU A 219 0.73 4.73 17.59
N ALA A 220 -0.53 4.52 17.22
CA ALA A 220 -1.69 5.11 17.89
C ALA A 220 -2.14 4.34 19.14
N GLY A 221 -1.52 3.20 19.47
CA GLY A 221 -1.96 2.31 20.55
C GLY A 221 -3.35 1.69 20.29
N VAL A 222 -3.75 1.57 19.03
CA VAL A 222 -5.04 1.04 18.61
C VAL A 222 -4.91 -0.42 18.22
N LYS A 223 -5.83 -1.24 18.70
CA LYS A 223 -5.97 -2.64 18.29
C LYS A 223 -7.18 -2.77 17.35
N PRO A 224 -6.97 -2.92 16.02
CA PRO A 224 -8.08 -3.18 15.11
C PRO A 224 -8.58 -4.62 15.29
N ASP A 225 -9.81 -4.91 14.84
CA ASP A 225 -10.33 -6.28 14.81
C ASP A 225 -9.60 -7.12 13.76
N VAL A 226 -9.24 -6.48 12.64
CA VAL A 226 -8.48 -7.09 11.55
C VAL A 226 -7.45 -6.10 11.03
N LEU A 227 -6.22 -6.58 10.86
CA LEU A 227 -5.13 -5.84 10.23
C LEU A 227 -4.69 -6.58 8.98
N VAL A 228 -4.49 -5.83 7.90
CA VAL A 228 -3.88 -6.33 6.66
C VAL A 228 -2.53 -5.65 6.45
N GLY A 229 -1.49 -6.42 6.15
CA GLY A 229 -0.15 -5.88 5.95
C GLY A 229 0.48 -6.33 4.63
N ALA A 230 1.42 -5.52 4.12
CA ALA A 230 2.16 -5.81 2.90
C ALA A 230 3.62 -6.19 3.21
N LEU A 231 4.10 -7.23 2.55
CA LEU A 231 5.48 -7.71 2.68
C LEU A 231 6.37 -7.27 1.51
N GLY A 232 5.76 -6.78 0.42
CA GLY A 232 6.45 -6.34 -0.79
C GLY A 232 6.85 -4.85 -0.83
N LYS A 233 6.73 -4.14 0.30
CA LYS A 233 7.08 -2.70 0.40
C LYS A 233 8.24 -2.50 1.36
N ALA A 234 8.04 -1.91 2.52
CA ALA A 234 9.11 -1.66 3.51
C ALA A 234 9.83 -2.94 3.97
N VAL A 235 9.14 -4.07 4.03
CA VAL A 235 9.75 -5.38 4.38
C VAL A 235 10.66 -5.90 3.26
N GLY A 236 10.45 -5.49 2.01
CA GLY A 236 11.35 -5.77 0.88
C GLY A 236 11.28 -7.20 0.34
N THR A 237 10.18 -7.93 0.57
CA THR A 237 9.98 -9.29 0.06
C THR A 237 8.76 -9.38 -0.87
N HIS A 238 7.86 -10.33 -0.67
CA HIS A 238 6.66 -10.47 -1.48
C HIS A 238 5.52 -11.06 -0.64
N GLY A 239 4.28 -10.71 -1.00
CA GLY A 239 3.07 -11.22 -0.35
C GLY A 239 2.39 -10.20 0.53
N GLY A 240 1.35 -10.66 1.20
CA GLY A 240 0.60 -9.92 2.21
C GLY A 240 0.09 -10.85 3.29
N PHE A 241 -0.45 -10.29 4.35
CA PHE A 241 -1.02 -11.09 5.43
C PHE A 241 -2.25 -10.43 6.02
N VAL A 242 -3.12 -11.24 6.58
CA VAL A 242 -4.21 -10.82 7.46
C VAL A 242 -3.89 -11.27 8.86
N ALA A 243 -4.03 -10.38 9.83
CA ALA A 243 -3.92 -10.72 11.26
C ALA A 243 -5.24 -10.38 11.98
N GLY A 244 -5.58 -11.18 12.99
CA GLY A 244 -6.80 -11.03 13.78
C GLY A 244 -7.00 -12.15 14.78
N SER A 245 -8.27 -12.45 15.12
CA SER A 245 -8.61 -13.51 16.06
C SER A 245 -8.46 -14.92 15.46
N ARG A 246 -8.35 -15.94 16.30
CA ARG A 246 -8.36 -17.36 15.85
C ARG A 246 -9.63 -17.76 15.11
N PRO A 247 -10.85 -17.38 15.56
CA PRO A 247 -12.05 -17.64 14.77
C PRO A 247 -12.00 -17.02 13.39
N LEU A 248 -11.50 -15.78 13.23
CA LEU A 248 -11.33 -15.13 11.94
C LEU A 248 -10.37 -15.93 11.04
N ARG A 249 -9.20 -16.31 11.56
CA ARG A 249 -8.23 -17.13 10.81
C ARG A 249 -8.86 -18.42 10.31
N THR A 250 -9.57 -19.14 11.18
CA THR A 250 -10.26 -20.39 10.83
C THR A 250 -11.33 -20.14 9.77
N PHE A 251 -12.08 -19.05 9.88
CA PHE A 251 -13.10 -18.68 8.90
C PHE A 251 -12.47 -18.39 7.53
N LEU A 252 -11.40 -17.58 7.48
CA LEU A 252 -10.70 -17.24 6.24
C LEU A 252 -10.03 -18.47 5.59
N TRP A 253 -9.47 -19.37 6.38
CA TRP A 253 -8.91 -20.63 5.92
C TRP A 253 -9.92 -21.47 5.10
N ASN A 254 -11.21 -21.34 5.40
CA ASN A 254 -12.28 -22.08 4.75
C ASN A 254 -13.05 -21.27 3.70
N ARG A 255 -13.01 -19.93 3.75
CA ARG A 255 -13.89 -19.05 2.98
C ARG A 255 -13.20 -18.04 2.10
N ALA A 256 -11.97 -17.62 2.40
CA ALA A 256 -11.23 -16.67 1.58
C ALA A 256 -10.82 -17.31 0.25
N ARG A 257 -11.58 -17.03 -0.81
CA ARG A 257 -11.41 -17.71 -2.11
C ARG A 257 -10.01 -17.52 -2.71
N SER A 258 -9.42 -16.33 -2.58
CA SER A 258 -8.05 -16.03 -3.02
C SER A 258 -6.98 -16.82 -2.27
N PHE A 259 -7.29 -17.35 -1.09
CA PHE A 259 -6.44 -18.25 -0.31
C PHE A 259 -6.73 -19.73 -0.63
N VAL A 260 -8.00 -20.13 -0.57
CA VAL A 260 -8.45 -21.51 -0.70
C VAL A 260 -8.11 -22.10 -2.07
N PHE A 261 -8.33 -21.32 -3.14
CA PHE A 261 -8.20 -21.78 -4.53
C PHE A 261 -6.93 -21.30 -5.22
N SER A 262 -5.97 -20.81 -4.46
CA SER A 262 -4.65 -20.39 -4.95
C SER A 262 -3.57 -21.36 -4.47
N THR A 263 -2.60 -21.66 -5.33
CA THR A 263 -1.38 -22.35 -4.90
C THR A 263 -0.69 -21.54 -3.83
N ALA A 264 -0.22 -22.19 -2.78
CA ALA A 264 0.45 -21.54 -1.66
C ALA A 264 1.71 -20.79 -2.11
N PRO A 265 2.06 -19.66 -1.48
CA PRO A 265 3.36 -19.05 -1.68
C PRO A 265 4.50 -20.02 -1.43
N SER A 266 5.68 -19.75 -2.00
CA SER A 266 6.86 -20.59 -1.80
C SER A 266 7.25 -20.68 -0.32
N PRO A 267 7.51 -21.90 0.23
CA PRO A 267 8.07 -22.03 1.59
C PRO A 267 9.40 -21.30 1.77
N ARG A 268 10.25 -21.29 0.72
CA ARG A 268 11.50 -20.53 0.73
C ARG A 268 11.27 -19.02 0.83
N LEU A 269 10.22 -18.51 0.17
CA LEU A 269 9.82 -17.13 0.32
C LEU A 269 9.32 -16.82 1.75
N ALA A 270 8.57 -17.73 2.36
CA ALA A 270 8.13 -17.56 3.74
C ALA A 270 9.32 -17.50 4.71
N GLU A 271 10.33 -18.37 4.53
CA GLU A 271 11.57 -18.34 5.32
C GLU A 271 12.36 -17.04 5.11
N LEU A 272 12.56 -16.61 3.86
CA LEU A 272 13.21 -15.33 3.54
C LEU A 272 12.47 -14.16 4.19
N THR A 273 11.14 -14.17 4.10
CA THR A 273 10.30 -13.09 4.66
C THR A 273 10.46 -13.01 6.19
N ARG A 274 10.59 -14.11 6.89
CA ARG A 274 10.86 -14.10 8.34
C ARG A 274 12.15 -13.36 8.69
N VAL A 275 13.22 -13.58 7.91
CA VAL A 275 14.49 -12.84 8.10
C VAL A 275 14.27 -11.34 7.85
N HIS A 276 13.55 -10.97 6.80
CA HIS A 276 13.26 -9.57 6.49
C HIS A 276 12.33 -8.90 7.51
N VAL A 277 11.37 -9.63 8.08
CA VAL A 277 10.54 -9.14 9.21
C VAL A 277 11.43 -8.76 10.39
N GLN A 278 12.38 -9.61 10.77
CA GLN A 278 13.30 -9.29 11.86
C GLN A 278 14.19 -8.09 11.53
N LEU A 279 14.77 -8.03 10.32
CA LEU A 279 15.54 -6.86 9.87
C LEU A 279 14.70 -5.56 9.89
N THR A 280 13.42 -5.66 9.55
CA THR A 280 12.50 -4.51 9.56
C THR A 280 12.19 -4.05 10.98
N ARG A 281 11.99 -4.97 11.89
CA ARG A 281 11.76 -4.66 13.32
C ARG A 281 12.96 -3.94 13.92
N ASP A 282 14.16 -4.39 13.61
CA ASP A 282 15.42 -3.84 14.13
C ASP A 282 15.86 -2.55 13.44
N ALA A 283 15.10 -2.05 12.43
CA ALA A 283 15.49 -0.95 11.57
C ALA A 283 15.17 0.45 12.12
N GLU A 284 15.16 0.66 13.44
CA GLU A 284 14.83 1.97 14.04
C GLU A 284 15.68 3.12 13.50
N PRO A 285 17.02 2.99 13.34
CA PRO A 285 17.82 4.06 12.72
C PRO A 285 17.39 4.44 11.30
N LEU A 286 16.96 3.45 10.49
CA LEU A 286 16.45 3.71 9.13
C LEU A 286 15.09 4.40 9.15
N ARG A 287 14.20 4.07 10.09
CA ARG A 287 12.93 4.77 10.27
C ARG A 287 13.12 6.22 10.67
N ALA A 288 14.04 6.49 11.58
CA ALA A 288 14.41 7.87 11.97
C ALA A 288 14.96 8.65 10.77
N GLN A 289 15.85 8.04 9.99
CA GLN A 289 16.38 8.67 8.76
C GLN A 289 15.27 8.90 7.73
N LEU A 290 14.37 7.93 7.52
CA LEU A 290 13.23 8.06 6.62
C LEU A 290 12.32 9.24 7.01
N THR A 291 12.04 9.39 8.30
CA THR A 291 11.24 10.49 8.84
C THR A 291 11.92 11.83 8.60
N SER A 292 13.23 11.93 8.87
CA SER A 292 14.02 13.13 8.62
C SER A 292 14.05 13.49 7.12
N ASN A 293 14.30 12.53 6.27
CA ASN A 293 14.31 12.70 4.82
C ASN A 293 12.96 13.18 4.29
N ALA A 294 11.87 12.60 4.78
CA ALA A 294 10.51 12.98 4.39
C ALA A 294 10.15 14.40 4.85
N ALA A 295 10.59 14.80 6.04
CA ALA A 295 10.41 16.16 6.54
C ALA A 295 11.21 17.17 5.71
N LEU A 296 12.46 16.86 5.37
CA LEU A 296 13.33 17.70 4.53
C LEU A 296 12.68 17.92 3.15
N LEU A 297 12.31 16.86 2.44
CA LEU A 297 11.66 16.97 1.12
C LEU A 297 10.42 17.87 1.20
N ARG A 298 9.56 17.63 2.17
CA ARG A 298 8.33 18.40 2.37
C ARG A 298 8.60 19.87 2.66
N GLY A 299 9.61 20.16 3.47
CA GLY A 299 10.07 21.51 3.76
C GLY A 299 10.53 22.26 2.50
N GLU A 300 11.38 21.63 1.70
CA GLU A 300 11.90 22.18 0.44
C GLU A 300 10.77 22.45 -0.58
N LEU A 301 9.84 21.52 -0.74
CA LEU A 301 8.74 21.67 -1.70
C LEU A 301 7.75 22.76 -1.24
N ARG A 302 7.46 22.87 0.06
CA ARG A 302 6.63 23.95 0.62
C ARG A 302 7.30 25.32 0.48
N ALA A 303 8.60 25.41 0.76
CA ALA A 303 9.37 26.64 0.55
C ALA A 303 9.39 27.08 -0.92
N ALA A 304 9.29 26.10 -1.85
CA ALA A 304 9.15 26.36 -3.27
C ALA A 304 7.71 26.74 -3.70
N GLY A 305 6.74 26.79 -2.79
CA GLY A 305 5.34 27.13 -3.08
C GLY A 305 4.57 26.03 -3.81
N LEU A 306 5.03 24.77 -3.79
CA LEU A 306 4.38 23.69 -4.52
C LEU A 306 3.14 23.16 -3.76
N PRO A 307 2.06 22.79 -4.48
CA PRO A 307 0.81 22.33 -3.87
C PRO A 307 0.92 20.86 -3.44
N ILE A 308 1.43 20.65 -2.23
CA ILE A 308 1.48 19.32 -1.61
C ILE A 308 0.09 18.91 -1.13
N ALA A 309 -0.23 17.61 -1.25
CA ALA A 309 -1.50 17.07 -0.76
C ALA A 309 -1.76 17.46 0.71
N PRO A 310 -2.96 17.94 1.03
CA PRO A 310 -3.32 18.34 2.40
C PRO A 310 -3.21 17.14 3.36
N GLY A 311 -2.82 17.40 4.61
CA GLY A 311 -2.70 16.33 5.63
C GLY A 311 -1.55 15.35 5.41
N SER A 312 -0.78 15.48 4.31
CA SER A 312 0.33 14.58 3.97
C SER A 312 1.42 14.55 5.03
N PHE A 313 1.84 13.36 5.44
CA PHE A 313 2.96 13.07 6.35
C PHE A 313 3.75 11.83 5.85
N GLY A 314 4.78 11.40 6.59
CA GLY A 314 5.54 10.16 6.25
C GLY A 314 6.24 10.21 4.88
N PRO A 315 6.63 9.07 4.31
CA PRO A 315 7.52 9.00 3.14
C PRO A 315 6.86 9.27 1.78
N ILE A 316 5.54 9.35 1.70
CA ILE A 316 4.84 9.69 0.46
C ILE A 316 4.58 11.19 0.43
N VAL A 317 5.01 11.85 -0.66
CA VAL A 317 4.81 13.29 -0.87
C VAL A 317 4.23 13.48 -2.27
N SER A 318 2.97 13.89 -2.34
CA SER A 318 2.27 14.11 -3.59
C SER A 318 2.16 15.60 -3.90
N VAL A 319 2.62 16.02 -5.10
CA VAL A 319 2.48 17.38 -5.63
C VAL A 319 1.34 17.37 -6.64
N ILE A 320 0.24 18.07 -6.32
CA ILE A 320 -1.00 18.07 -7.11
C ILE A 320 -0.86 19.05 -8.28
N LEU A 321 -0.87 18.53 -9.52
CA LEU A 321 -0.74 19.34 -10.74
C LEU A 321 -2.06 19.49 -11.52
N GLY A 322 -3.06 18.68 -11.17
CA GLY A 322 -4.41 18.73 -11.71
C GLY A 322 -4.58 18.02 -13.07
N GLN A 323 -3.86 18.43 -14.09
CA GLN A 323 -4.01 17.94 -15.46
C GLN A 323 -3.04 16.79 -15.78
N ASN A 324 -3.50 15.84 -16.60
CA ASN A 324 -2.73 14.67 -16.99
C ASN A 324 -1.46 15.05 -17.77
N GLU A 325 -1.59 16.00 -18.70
CA GLU A 325 -0.51 16.48 -19.54
C GLU A 325 0.61 17.11 -18.70
N ARG A 326 0.25 17.93 -17.73
CA ARG A 326 1.20 18.59 -16.83
C ARG A 326 1.99 17.58 -16.01
N VAL A 327 1.33 16.57 -15.44
CA VAL A 327 2.01 15.57 -14.62
C VAL A 327 2.90 14.66 -15.47
N LEU A 328 2.52 14.36 -16.71
CA LEU A 328 3.33 13.60 -17.65
C LEU A 328 4.59 14.37 -18.08
N ALA A 329 4.42 15.64 -18.43
CA ALA A 329 5.54 16.53 -18.78
C ALA A 329 6.53 16.67 -17.60
N ALA A 330 6.00 16.89 -16.40
CA ALA A 330 6.83 16.98 -15.19
C ALA A 330 7.58 15.67 -14.90
N ALA A 331 6.96 14.51 -15.04
CA ALA A 331 7.62 13.22 -14.87
C ALA A 331 8.70 12.98 -15.94
N GLN A 332 8.46 13.40 -17.18
CA GLN A 332 9.44 13.32 -18.26
C GLN A 332 10.64 14.23 -18.00
N HIS A 333 10.41 15.47 -17.56
CA HIS A 333 11.46 16.40 -17.17
C HIS A 333 12.36 15.83 -16.04
N LEU A 334 11.77 15.15 -15.05
CA LEU A 334 12.53 14.47 -13.99
C LEU A 334 13.37 13.32 -14.53
N ARG A 335 12.84 12.51 -15.46
CA ARG A 335 13.60 11.42 -16.11
C ARG A 335 14.84 11.93 -16.81
N GLU A 336 14.75 13.05 -17.52
CA GLU A 336 15.88 13.69 -18.21
C GLU A 336 16.97 14.18 -17.25
N ARG A 337 16.62 14.36 -15.97
CA ARG A 337 17.55 14.70 -14.87
C ARG A 337 18.01 13.52 -14.03
N GLY A 338 17.79 12.29 -14.53
CA GLY A 338 18.17 11.07 -13.82
C GLY A 338 17.33 10.77 -12.58
N ILE A 339 16.06 11.23 -12.53
CA ILE A 339 15.14 11.04 -11.43
C ILE A 339 13.88 10.30 -11.92
N LEU A 340 13.56 9.17 -11.29
CA LEU A 340 12.34 8.44 -11.55
C LEU A 340 11.26 8.85 -10.52
N ALA A 341 10.14 9.39 -10.99
CA ALA A 341 8.97 9.74 -10.19
C ALA A 341 7.69 9.31 -10.91
N GLN A 342 6.63 9.05 -10.15
CA GLN A 342 5.37 8.54 -10.70
C GLN A 342 4.39 9.67 -11.05
N ALA A 343 3.94 9.68 -12.32
CA ALA A 343 2.80 10.47 -12.77
C ALA A 343 1.50 9.71 -12.46
N ILE A 344 0.80 10.08 -11.40
CA ILE A 344 -0.47 9.48 -11.00
C ILE A 344 -1.61 10.22 -11.68
N ARG A 345 -2.50 9.46 -12.33
CA ARG A 345 -3.60 9.97 -13.14
C ARG A 345 -4.87 9.13 -12.91
N PRO A 346 -6.03 9.57 -13.35
CA PRO A 346 -7.24 8.74 -13.39
C PRO A 346 -6.97 7.36 -14.07
N PRO A 347 -7.65 6.28 -13.68
CA PRO A 347 -8.66 6.22 -12.62
C PRO A 347 -8.10 6.08 -11.20
N THR A 348 -6.76 6.09 -11.01
CA THR A 348 -6.12 5.94 -9.68
C THR A 348 -6.46 7.10 -8.75
N VAL A 349 -6.65 8.30 -9.30
CA VAL A 349 -7.11 9.51 -8.61
C VAL A 349 -8.28 10.13 -9.41
N PRO A 350 -9.11 10.98 -8.81
CA PRO A 350 -10.20 11.66 -9.52
C PRO A 350 -9.71 12.51 -10.71
N MET A 351 -10.62 12.77 -11.67
CA MET A 351 -10.37 13.73 -12.75
C MET A 351 -10.03 15.09 -12.15
N GLY A 352 -9.03 15.76 -12.73
CA GLY A 352 -8.53 17.04 -12.24
C GLY A 352 -7.63 16.97 -11.00
N ALA A 353 -7.30 15.77 -10.52
CA ALA A 353 -6.45 15.54 -9.34
C ALA A 353 -5.14 14.80 -9.66
N ALA A 354 -4.68 14.88 -10.94
CA ALA A 354 -3.41 14.26 -11.33
C ALA A 354 -2.24 14.88 -10.57
N ARG A 355 -1.27 14.05 -10.19
CA ARG A 355 -0.17 14.42 -9.29
C ARG A 355 1.14 13.71 -9.59
N LEU A 356 2.25 14.36 -9.26
CA LEU A 356 3.52 13.66 -9.08
C LEU A 356 3.53 13.04 -7.69
N ARG A 357 3.64 11.72 -7.61
CA ARG A 357 3.82 11.00 -6.36
C ARG A 357 5.29 10.70 -6.15
N LEU A 358 5.87 11.30 -5.14
CA LEU A 358 7.25 11.12 -4.74
C LEU A 358 7.30 10.19 -3.54
N THR A 359 8.21 9.24 -3.56
CA THR A 359 8.47 8.34 -2.44
C THR A 359 9.89 8.60 -1.93
N VAL A 360 10.01 8.93 -0.66
CA VAL A 360 11.28 9.09 0.03
C VAL A 360 11.73 7.72 0.53
N LYS A 361 13.04 7.47 0.50
CA LYS A 361 13.68 6.28 1.08
C LYS A 361 14.61 6.67 2.23
N ALA A 362 14.78 5.76 3.17
CA ALA A 362 15.76 5.92 4.25
C ALA A 362 17.19 6.05 3.72
N THR A 363 17.46 5.44 2.58
CA THR A 363 18.80 5.40 1.93
C THR A 363 19.16 6.68 1.18
N PHE A 364 18.25 7.65 1.04
CA PHE A 364 18.56 8.92 0.38
C PHE A 364 19.43 9.80 1.27
N THR A 365 20.42 10.47 0.67
CA THR A 365 21.19 11.52 1.35
C THR A 365 20.46 12.88 1.35
N ALA A 366 20.86 13.80 2.19
CA ALA A 366 20.28 15.15 2.22
C ALA A 366 20.49 15.88 0.88
N GLU A 367 21.63 15.70 0.23
CA GLU A 367 21.95 16.28 -1.08
C GLU A 367 21.02 15.73 -2.17
N GLU A 368 20.71 14.42 -2.14
CA GLU A 368 19.77 13.78 -3.06
C GLU A 368 18.36 14.32 -2.85
N ILE A 369 17.92 14.55 -1.61
CA ILE A 369 16.62 15.16 -1.30
C ILE A 369 16.53 16.60 -1.84
N VAL A 370 17.55 17.41 -1.62
CA VAL A 370 17.61 18.79 -2.13
C VAL A 370 17.63 18.80 -3.66
N ARG A 371 18.39 17.89 -4.29
CA ARG A 371 18.39 17.69 -5.75
C ARG A 371 17.00 17.32 -6.28
N LEU A 372 16.31 16.37 -5.61
CA LEU A 372 14.95 15.98 -5.95
C LEU A 372 13.99 17.17 -5.87
N ALA A 373 14.01 17.91 -4.77
CA ALA A 373 13.14 19.06 -4.56
C ALA A 373 13.35 20.16 -5.62
N ARG A 374 14.61 20.47 -5.96
CA ARG A 374 14.95 21.43 -7.01
C ARG A 374 14.41 20.99 -8.38
N ALA A 375 14.65 19.72 -8.75
CA ALA A 375 14.19 19.19 -10.03
C ALA A 375 12.66 19.18 -10.12
N VAL A 376 11.96 18.85 -9.04
CA VAL A 376 10.48 18.91 -8.97
C VAL A 376 9.98 20.36 -9.14
N LYS A 377 10.62 21.35 -8.48
CA LYS A 377 10.29 22.76 -8.66
C LYS A 377 10.41 23.20 -10.12
N GLU A 378 11.53 22.85 -10.78
CA GLU A 378 11.77 23.17 -12.18
C GLU A 378 10.72 22.50 -13.09
N ALA A 379 10.44 21.21 -12.86
CA ALA A 379 9.44 20.44 -13.61
C ALA A 379 8.00 20.96 -13.47
N CYS A 380 7.67 21.62 -12.37
CA CYS A 380 6.34 22.19 -12.13
C CYS A 380 6.20 23.63 -12.62
N ALA A 381 7.30 24.34 -12.90
CA ALA A 381 7.32 25.70 -13.41
C ALA A 381 7.22 25.76 -14.95
N SER A 382 7.56 24.67 -15.62
CA SER A 382 7.43 24.47 -17.08
C SER A 382 6.04 23.94 -17.44
#